data_7a135d505e762d9eac3565084b699d5c
#
_entry.id   7a135d505e762d9eac3565084b699d5c
#
_cell.length_a   1.000
_cell.length_b   1.000
_cell.length_c   1.000
_cell.angle_alpha   90.00
_cell.angle_beta   90.00
_cell.angle_gamma   90.00
#
_symmetry.space_group_name_H-M   'P 1'
#
loop_
_entity.id
_entity.type
_entity.pdbx_description
1 polymer ?
#
loop_
_entity_poly.entity_id
_entity_poly.type
_entity_poly.pdbx_seq_one_letter_code
_entity_poly.pdbx_strand_id
1 'polypeptide(L)'
;LLGHLWDAEIAYAFRARVILAQDQPPLIGYDQDAWATLARPPFGELLAAFAALRAASLALARGTPEARWGRLGIHEERGPTSFRLLTETIAGHDRAHLRQLDQTIAAVAQ
;
A
#
# COMPACT_ATOMS: atom_id res chain seq x y z
N LEU A 1 5.87 12.97 -1.04
CA LEU A 1 6.23 11.56 -0.79
C LEU A 1 5.30 10.87 0.19
N LEU A 2 5.02 11.49 1.34
CA LEU A 2 4.12 10.91 2.34
C LEU A 2 2.70 10.71 1.79
N GLY A 3 2.18 11.68 1.01
CA GLY A 3 0.88 11.55 0.38
C GLY A 3 0.80 10.37 -0.57
N HIS A 4 1.87 10.11 -1.32
CA HIS A 4 1.95 8.96 -2.21
C HIS A 4 1.97 7.64 -1.43
N LEU A 5 2.72 7.56 -0.35
CA LEU A 5 2.73 6.39 0.53
C LEU A 5 1.37 6.16 1.17
N TRP A 6 0.68 7.22 1.57
CA TRP A 6 -0.67 7.18 2.12
C TRP A 6 -1.67 6.61 1.10
N ASP A 7 -1.66 7.13 -0.13
CA ASP A 7 -2.54 6.66 -1.20
C ASP A 7 -2.28 5.18 -1.50
N ALA A 8 -1.02 4.77 -1.59
CA ALA A 8 -0.65 3.37 -1.84
C ALA A 8 -1.11 2.46 -0.71
N GLU A 9 -1.03 2.92 0.55
CA GLU A 9 -1.49 2.14 1.70
C GLU A 9 -3.00 1.98 1.72
N ILE A 10 -3.75 3.02 1.34
CA ILE A 10 -5.21 2.93 1.20
C ILE A 10 -5.58 1.88 0.15
N ALA A 11 -4.93 1.91 -1.01
CA ALA A 11 -5.19 0.95 -2.08
C ALA A 11 -4.85 -0.48 -1.61
N TYR A 12 -3.72 -0.67 -0.96
CA TYR A 12 -3.32 -1.96 -0.41
C TYR A 12 -4.34 -2.46 0.62
N ALA A 13 -4.72 -1.62 1.57
CA ALA A 13 -5.63 -1.99 2.64
C ALA A 13 -6.97 -2.49 2.10
N PHE A 14 -7.50 -1.82 1.09
CA PHE A 14 -8.75 -2.23 0.44
C PHE A 14 -8.58 -3.54 -0.33
N ARG A 15 -7.55 -3.62 -1.19
CA ARG A 15 -7.30 -4.80 -2.04
C ARG A 15 -7.01 -6.05 -1.21
N ALA A 16 -6.24 -5.91 -0.13
CA ALA A 16 -5.95 -7.01 0.77
C ALA A 16 -7.24 -7.61 1.35
N ARG A 17 -8.15 -6.76 1.77
CA ARG A 17 -9.42 -7.19 2.36
C ARG A 17 -10.30 -7.90 1.34
N VAL A 18 -10.44 -7.37 0.13
CA VAL A 18 -11.29 -8.03 -0.88
C VAL A 18 -10.70 -9.36 -1.34
N ILE A 19 -9.36 -9.48 -1.46
CA ILE A 19 -8.72 -10.75 -1.80
C ILE A 19 -8.99 -11.81 -0.72
N LEU A 20 -8.88 -11.41 0.55
CA LEU A 20 -9.04 -12.34 1.66
C LEU A 20 -10.49 -12.70 1.95
N ALA A 21 -11.44 -11.81 1.64
CA ALA A 21 -12.84 -11.99 1.98
C ALA A 21 -13.71 -12.47 0.83
N GLN A 22 -13.28 -12.28 -0.43
CA GLN A 22 -14.07 -12.62 -1.62
C GLN A 22 -13.32 -13.65 -2.46
N ASP A 23 -14.06 -14.31 -3.37
CA ASP A 23 -13.50 -15.32 -4.26
C ASP A 23 -13.07 -14.64 -5.56
N GLN A 24 -11.77 -14.56 -5.80
CA GLN A 24 -11.14 -13.96 -6.97
C GLN A 24 -11.76 -12.62 -7.40
N PRO A 25 -11.80 -11.63 -6.49
CA PRO A 25 -12.40 -10.34 -6.80
C PRO A 25 -11.61 -9.60 -7.87
N PRO A 26 -12.27 -8.72 -8.64
CA PRO A 26 -11.54 -7.79 -9.50
C PRO A 26 -10.80 -6.76 -8.64
N LEU A 27 -9.58 -6.44 -9.03
CA LEU A 27 -8.77 -5.40 -8.40
C LEU A 27 -8.64 -4.23 -9.37
N ILE A 28 -9.32 -3.13 -9.05
CA ILE A 28 -9.35 -1.95 -9.90
C ILE A 28 -8.08 -1.12 -9.63
N GLY A 29 -7.43 -0.66 -10.71
CA GLY A 29 -6.33 0.28 -10.61
C GLY A 29 -6.81 1.66 -10.18
N TYR A 30 -5.89 2.51 -9.76
CA TYR A 30 -6.20 3.90 -9.46
C TYR A 30 -5.20 4.83 -10.15
N ASP A 31 -5.66 6.03 -10.47
CA ASP A 31 -4.84 7.05 -11.10
C ASP A 31 -4.07 7.82 -10.03
N GLN A 32 -2.79 7.50 -9.88
CA GLN A 32 -1.93 8.12 -8.86
C GLN A 32 -1.85 9.64 -9.01
N ASP A 33 -1.77 10.13 -10.23
CA ASP A 33 -1.67 11.56 -10.50
C ASP A 33 -2.95 12.29 -10.11
N ALA A 34 -4.10 11.70 -10.43
CA ALA A 34 -5.39 12.26 -10.04
C ALA A 34 -5.56 12.25 -8.51
N TRP A 35 -5.16 11.17 -7.84
CA TRP A 35 -5.22 11.09 -6.38
C TRP A 35 -4.31 12.11 -5.71
N ALA A 36 -3.17 12.43 -6.32
CA ALA A 36 -2.25 13.42 -5.80
C ALA A 36 -2.85 14.83 -5.74
N THR A 37 -3.92 15.09 -6.50
CA THR A 37 -4.63 16.39 -6.50
C THR A 37 -5.68 16.51 -5.40
N LEU A 38 -6.01 15.42 -4.72
CA LEU A 38 -7.06 15.41 -3.71
C LEU A 38 -6.58 16.07 -2.41
N ALA A 39 -7.52 16.64 -1.66
CA ALA A 39 -7.23 17.24 -0.37
C ALA A 39 -6.70 16.19 0.60
N ARG A 40 -5.70 16.58 1.38
CA ARG A 40 -5.09 15.75 2.42
C ARG A 40 -5.00 16.50 3.73
N PRO A 41 -4.97 15.78 4.85
CA PRO A 41 -4.71 16.41 6.14
C PRO A 41 -3.33 17.10 6.17
N PRO A 42 -3.11 18.07 7.07
CA PRO A 42 -1.78 18.61 7.31
C PRO A 42 -0.77 17.51 7.64
N PHE A 43 0.51 17.78 7.41
CA PHE A 43 1.57 16.76 7.47
C PHE A 43 1.53 15.93 8.77
N GLY A 44 1.41 16.57 9.93
CA GLY A 44 1.40 15.84 11.21
C GLY A 44 0.24 14.89 11.34
N GLU A 45 -0.95 15.31 10.91
CA GLU A 45 -2.16 14.46 10.93
C GLU A 45 -2.06 13.36 9.88
N LEU A 46 -1.51 13.67 8.71
CA LEU A 46 -1.30 12.68 7.65
C LEU A 46 -0.32 11.59 8.10
N LEU A 47 0.76 11.97 8.78
CA LEU A 47 1.73 11.03 9.33
C LEU A 47 1.09 10.09 10.34
N ALA A 48 0.28 10.64 11.25
CA ALA A 48 -0.43 9.83 12.25
C ALA A 48 -1.44 8.88 11.59
N ALA A 49 -2.18 9.35 10.59
CA ALA A 49 -3.14 8.53 9.86
C ALA A 49 -2.43 7.40 9.08
N PHE A 50 -1.32 7.71 8.43
CA PHE A 50 -0.51 6.71 7.74
C PHE A 50 0.00 5.64 8.72
N ALA A 51 0.54 6.05 9.85
CA ALA A 51 1.05 5.12 10.86
C ALA A 51 -0.05 4.20 11.40
N ALA A 52 -1.25 4.74 11.65
CA ALA A 52 -2.38 3.95 12.13
C ALA A 52 -2.86 2.95 11.08
N LEU A 53 -2.96 3.38 9.82
CA LEU A 53 -3.37 2.48 8.73
C LEU A 53 -2.33 1.38 8.50
N ARG A 54 -1.05 1.72 8.52
CA ARG A 54 0.04 0.74 8.40
C ARG A 54 -0.01 -0.27 9.55
N ALA A 55 -0.25 0.17 10.77
CA ALA A 55 -0.39 -0.74 11.91
C ALA A 55 -1.55 -1.72 11.70
N ALA A 56 -2.69 -1.23 11.18
CA ALA A 56 -3.83 -2.08 10.86
C ALA A 56 -3.50 -3.09 9.75
N SER A 57 -2.78 -2.65 8.71
CA SER A 57 -2.35 -3.54 7.61
C SER A 57 -1.38 -4.62 8.10
N LEU A 58 -0.45 -4.27 8.97
CA LEU A 58 0.47 -5.23 9.58
C LEU A 58 -0.28 -6.25 10.44
N ALA A 59 -1.26 -5.80 11.23
CA ALA A 59 -2.08 -6.70 12.05
C ALA A 59 -2.85 -7.68 11.17
N LEU A 60 -3.42 -7.21 10.05
CA LEU A 60 -4.12 -8.08 9.10
C LEU A 60 -3.18 -9.14 8.54
N ALA A 61 -2.00 -8.74 8.08
CA ALA A 61 -1.03 -9.66 7.49
C ALA A 61 -0.55 -10.70 8.54
N ARG A 62 -0.21 -10.25 9.74
CA ARG A 62 0.24 -11.14 10.83
C ARG A 62 -0.84 -12.10 11.28
N GLY A 63 -2.10 -11.69 11.24
CA GLY A 63 -3.25 -12.51 11.62
C GLY A 63 -3.76 -13.43 10.52
N THR A 64 -3.23 -13.33 9.30
CA THR A 64 -3.68 -14.14 8.18
C THR A 64 -2.93 -15.47 8.15
N PRO A 65 -3.63 -16.63 8.24
CA PRO A 65 -2.98 -17.92 8.17
C PRO A 65 -2.23 -18.12 6.85
N GLU A 66 -1.09 -18.80 6.92
CA GLU A 66 -0.21 -19.07 5.77
C GLU A 66 -1.00 -19.63 4.56
N ALA A 67 -1.95 -20.53 4.82
CA ALA A 67 -2.75 -21.16 3.78
C ALA A 67 -3.57 -20.16 2.95
N ARG A 68 -3.81 -18.96 3.45
CA ARG A 68 -4.61 -17.94 2.76
C ARG A 68 -3.77 -16.92 1.98
N TRP A 69 -2.47 -16.96 2.12
CA TRP A 69 -1.58 -16.01 1.44
C TRP A 69 -1.57 -16.21 -0.08
N GLY A 70 -1.99 -17.39 -0.57
CA GLY A 70 -2.11 -17.67 -2.00
C GLY A 70 -3.43 -17.24 -2.62
N ARG A 71 -4.38 -16.70 -1.86
CA ARG A 71 -5.67 -16.25 -2.40
C ARG A 71 -5.44 -15.16 -3.46
N LEU A 72 -6.24 -15.20 -4.53
CA LEU A 72 -6.04 -14.35 -5.70
C LEU A 72 -7.14 -13.32 -5.86
N GLY A 73 -6.74 -12.11 -6.27
CA GLY A 73 -7.61 -11.16 -6.94
C GLY A 73 -7.16 -11.01 -8.39
N ILE A 74 -8.00 -10.47 -9.24
CA ILE A 74 -7.70 -10.31 -10.65
C ILE A 74 -7.53 -8.82 -10.96
N HIS A 75 -6.28 -8.39 -11.09
CA HIS A 75 -5.97 -7.00 -11.41
C HIS A 75 -6.27 -6.75 -12.89
N GLU A 76 -6.87 -5.59 -13.20
CA GLU A 76 -7.29 -5.27 -14.57
C GLU A 76 -6.14 -5.21 -15.57
N GLU A 77 -4.93 -4.86 -15.12
CA GLU A 77 -3.75 -4.77 -15.98
C GLU A 77 -2.80 -5.94 -15.77
N ARG A 78 -2.57 -6.35 -14.51
CA ARG A 78 -1.56 -7.35 -14.15
C ARG A 78 -2.09 -8.77 -14.06
N GLY A 79 -3.44 -8.94 -14.10
CA GLY A 79 -4.06 -10.26 -14.00
C GLY A 79 -4.04 -10.83 -12.58
N PRO A 80 -3.93 -12.17 -12.44
CA PRO A 80 -3.98 -12.79 -11.12
C PRO A 80 -2.90 -12.25 -10.19
N THR A 81 -3.32 -11.81 -9.00
CA THR A 81 -2.45 -11.21 -7.99
C THR A 81 -2.79 -11.83 -6.64
N SER A 82 -1.83 -12.52 -6.04
CA SER A 82 -2.02 -13.14 -4.73
C SER A 82 -1.90 -12.10 -3.62
N PHE A 83 -2.48 -12.42 -2.45
CA PHE A 83 -2.26 -11.62 -1.25
C PHE A 83 -0.77 -11.51 -0.92
N ARG A 84 0.00 -12.59 -1.10
CA ARG A 84 1.46 -12.58 -0.91
C ARG A 84 2.15 -11.58 -1.84
N LEU A 85 1.85 -11.65 -3.13
CA LEU A 85 2.46 -10.75 -4.12
C LEU A 85 2.07 -9.29 -3.83
N LEU A 86 0.82 -9.04 -3.50
CA LEU A 86 0.33 -7.70 -3.16
C LEU A 86 1.11 -7.13 -1.96
N THR A 87 1.30 -7.95 -0.92
CA THR A 87 2.00 -7.53 0.30
C THR A 87 3.49 -7.31 0.04
N GLU A 88 4.13 -8.19 -0.72
CA GLU A 88 5.53 -8.02 -1.10
C GLU A 88 5.74 -6.78 -1.97
N THR A 89 4.80 -6.49 -2.85
CA THR A 89 4.87 -5.34 -3.74
C THR A 89 4.80 -4.03 -2.95
N ILE A 90 3.86 -3.91 -2.01
CA ILE A 90 3.77 -2.68 -1.19
C ILE A 90 5.01 -2.52 -0.30
N ALA A 91 5.54 -3.59 0.25
CA ALA A 91 6.75 -3.54 1.06
C ALA A 91 7.96 -3.07 0.25
N GLY A 92 8.12 -3.57 -0.97
CA GLY A 92 9.20 -3.16 -1.87
C GLY A 92 9.05 -1.72 -2.34
N HIS A 93 7.84 -1.30 -2.66
CA HIS A 93 7.50 0.07 -3.03
C HIS A 93 7.89 1.06 -1.92
N ASP A 94 7.48 0.77 -0.69
CA ASP A 94 7.75 1.64 0.45
C ASP A 94 9.25 1.70 0.78
N ARG A 95 9.93 0.56 0.68
CA ARG A 95 11.39 0.50 0.87
C ARG A 95 12.12 1.38 -0.14
N ALA A 96 11.70 1.33 -1.40
CA ALA A 96 12.30 2.14 -2.46
C ALA A 96 12.12 3.64 -2.19
N HIS A 97 10.91 4.06 -1.77
CA HIS A 97 10.64 5.46 -1.45
C HIS A 97 11.35 5.95 -0.19
N LEU A 98 11.48 5.11 0.83
CA LEU A 98 12.25 5.44 2.02
C LEU A 98 13.72 5.62 1.69
N ARG A 99 14.28 4.78 0.82
CA ARG A 99 15.65 4.92 0.34
C ARG A 99 15.85 6.22 -0.44
N GLN A 100 14.89 6.57 -1.29
CA GLN A 100 14.89 7.83 -2.04
C GLN A 100 14.91 9.03 -1.09
N LEU A 101 14.11 8.98 -0.03
CA LEU A 101 14.07 10.03 0.99
C LEU A 101 15.43 10.18 1.70
N ASP A 102 16.06 9.07 2.09
CA ASP A 102 17.37 9.06 2.72
C ASP A 102 18.42 9.70 1.81
N GLN A 103 18.39 9.38 0.51
CA GLN A 103 19.31 9.97 -0.47
C GLN A 103 19.10 11.48 -0.61
N THR A 104 17.86 11.93 -0.60
CA THR A 104 17.50 13.35 -0.67
C THR A 104 18.01 14.10 0.56
N ILE A 105 17.81 13.54 1.74
CA ILE A 105 18.29 14.13 3.00
C ILE A 105 19.81 14.22 2.97
N ALA A 106 20.51 13.18 2.56
CA ALA A 106 21.97 13.17 2.47
C ALA A 106 22.49 14.24 1.52
N ALA A 107 21.83 14.42 0.36
CA ALA A 107 22.23 15.44 -0.61
C ALA A 107 22.05 16.87 -0.07
N VAL A 108 20.98 17.12 0.69
CA VAL A 108 20.73 18.44 1.29
C VAL A 108 21.69 18.73 2.46
N ALA A 109 22.11 17.69 3.19
CA ALA A 109 23.01 17.85 4.34
C ALA A 109 24.46 18.18 3.94
N GLN A 110 24.81 18.01 2.68
CA GLN A 110 26.12 18.35 2.15
C GLN A 110 26.17 19.83 1.74
#